data_d03ef645f71f3a3c32aeb67fb171e2f3
#
_entry.id   d03ef645f71f3a3c32aeb67fb171e2f3
#
_cell.length_a   1.000
_cell.length_b   1.000
_cell.length_c   1.000
_cell.angle_alpha   90.00
_cell.angle_beta   90.00
_cell.angle_gamma   90.00
#
_symmetry.space_group_name_H-M   'P 1'
#
loop_
_entity.id
_entity.type
_entity.pdbx_description
1 polymer ?
#
loop_
_entity_poly.entity_id
_entity_poly.type
_entity_poly.pdbx_seq_one_letter_code
_entity_poly.pdbx_strand_id
1 'polypeptide(L)'
;IIVTEPSLWGIHDMQRVVELANHFNVPALVCVNKFDLNPNLTADIETFAREEGLTCLGRIPFDPAFTEAMVQGQTIFESNSNSRAGPAIKHIWQRLSFQLAL
;
A
#
# COMPACT_ATOMS: atom_id res chain seq x y z
N ILE A 1 -6.52 3.52 5.91
CA ILE A 1 -5.69 2.77 4.96
C ILE A 1 -4.39 2.33 5.64
N ILE A 2 -4.02 1.08 5.42
CA ILE A 2 -2.78 0.51 5.92
C ILE A 2 -1.83 0.33 4.75
N VAL A 3 -0.66 0.96 4.81
CA VAL A 3 0.41 0.79 3.83
C VAL A 3 1.49 -0.08 4.47
N THR A 4 1.75 -1.24 3.88
CA THR A 4 2.74 -2.18 4.40
C THR A 4 3.79 -2.53 3.35
N GLU A 5 4.92 -3.07 3.79
CA GLU A 5 6.00 -3.54 2.93
C GLU A 5 6.15 -5.06 3.05
N PRO A 6 6.65 -5.76 2.00
CA PRO A 6 6.81 -7.21 2.02
C PRO A 6 8.08 -7.61 2.80
N SER A 7 8.01 -7.48 4.12
CA SER A 7 9.04 -7.88 5.06
C SER A 7 8.40 -8.52 6.27
N LEU A 8 9.17 -9.25 7.07
CA LEU A 8 8.66 -9.84 8.32
C LEU A 8 8.19 -8.74 9.28
N TRP A 9 8.91 -7.62 9.34
CA TRP A 9 8.52 -6.48 10.15
C TRP A 9 7.22 -5.85 9.66
N GLY A 10 7.08 -5.70 8.33
CA GLY A 10 5.86 -5.15 7.72
C GLY A 10 4.64 -6.00 8.02
N ILE A 11 4.75 -7.32 7.92
CA ILE A 11 3.66 -8.24 8.26
C ILE A 11 3.29 -8.12 9.72
N HIS A 12 4.28 -8.13 10.60
CA HIS A 12 4.07 -8.07 12.05
C HIS A 12 3.36 -6.78 12.44
N ASP A 13 3.82 -5.64 11.92
CA ASP A 13 3.20 -4.35 12.19
C ASP A 13 1.78 -4.27 11.62
N MET A 14 1.56 -4.82 10.43
CA MET A 14 0.22 -4.87 9.83
C MET A 14 -0.74 -5.68 10.69
N GLN A 15 -0.32 -6.84 11.18
CA GLN A 15 -1.15 -7.68 12.05
C GLN A 15 -1.59 -6.93 13.30
N ARG A 16 -0.69 -6.18 13.91
CA ARG A 16 -1.00 -5.38 15.10
C ARG A 16 -2.00 -4.27 14.79
N VAL A 17 -1.85 -3.59 13.67
CA VAL A 17 -2.78 -2.53 13.26
C VAL A 17 -4.15 -3.11 12.95
N VAL A 18 -4.20 -4.27 12.30
CA VAL A 18 -5.47 -4.96 12.00
C VAL A 18 -6.20 -5.35 13.28
N GLU A 19 -5.49 -5.89 14.26
CA GLU A 19 -6.08 -6.21 15.56
C GLU A 19 -6.68 -4.97 16.22
N LEU A 20 -5.96 -3.85 16.17
CA LEU A 20 -6.44 -2.59 16.74
C LEU A 20 -7.68 -2.07 16.00
N ALA A 21 -7.68 -2.13 14.67
CA ALA A 21 -8.82 -1.73 13.87
C ALA A 21 -10.06 -2.58 14.18
N ASN A 22 -9.88 -3.90 14.32
CA ASN A 22 -10.95 -4.81 14.67
C ASN A 22 -11.50 -4.53 16.07
N HIS A 23 -10.63 -4.21 17.02
CA HIS A 23 -11.04 -3.88 18.38
C HIS A 23 -11.94 -2.65 18.43
N PHE A 24 -11.67 -1.65 17.61
CA PHE A 24 -12.46 -0.41 17.53
C PHE A 24 -13.52 -0.43 16.43
N ASN A 25 -13.73 -1.55 15.75
CA ASN A 25 -14.66 -1.68 14.63
C ASN A 25 -14.42 -0.65 13.52
N VAL A 26 -13.14 -0.37 13.23
CA VAL A 26 -12.75 0.55 12.15
C VAL A 26 -12.49 -0.27 10.89
N PRO A 27 -13.17 0.03 9.76
CA PRO A 27 -12.87 -0.63 8.50
C PRO A 27 -11.43 -0.35 8.07
N ALA A 28 -10.72 -1.38 7.59
CA ALA A 28 -9.34 -1.23 7.15
C ALA A 28 -9.19 -1.65 5.69
N LEU A 29 -8.37 -0.91 4.97
CA LEU A 29 -8.01 -1.14 3.57
C LEU A 29 -6.49 -1.24 3.49
N VAL A 30 -5.96 -2.15 2.69
CA VAL A 30 -4.53 -2.45 2.65
C VAL A 30 -3.94 -2.21 1.26
N CYS A 31 -2.76 -1.62 1.17
CA CYS A 31 -1.95 -1.67 -0.02
C CYS A 31 -0.51 -2.06 0.35
N VAL A 32 0.19 -2.69 -0.59
CA VAL A 32 1.56 -3.16 -0.39
C VAL A 32 2.51 -2.27 -1.18
N ASN A 33 3.39 -1.57 -0.48
CA ASN A 33 4.46 -0.76 -1.08
C ASN A 33 5.68 -1.64 -1.35
N LYS A 34 6.39 -1.35 -2.43
CA LYS A 34 7.60 -2.09 -2.83
C LYS A 34 7.33 -3.59 -3.01
N PHE A 35 6.19 -3.93 -3.61
CA PHE A 35 5.71 -5.32 -3.70
C PHE A 35 6.70 -6.24 -4.43
N ASP A 36 7.45 -5.71 -5.37
CA ASP A 36 8.38 -6.45 -6.22
C ASP A 36 9.70 -6.81 -5.52
N LEU A 37 9.96 -6.27 -4.33
CA LEU A 37 11.11 -6.68 -3.54
C LEU A 37 10.95 -8.10 -2.97
N ASN A 38 9.73 -8.53 -2.74
CA ASN A 38 9.42 -9.90 -2.32
C ASN A 38 8.00 -10.29 -2.73
N PRO A 39 7.80 -10.78 -3.96
CA PRO A 39 6.47 -11.12 -4.46
C PRO A 39 5.76 -12.20 -3.64
N ASN A 40 6.50 -13.18 -3.12
CA ASN A 40 5.91 -14.26 -2.34
C ASN A 40 5.34 -13.73 -1.01
N LEU A 41 6.10 -12.89 -0.34
CA LEU A 41 5.66 -12.29 0.92
C LEU A 41 4.51 -11.31 0.70
N THR A 42 4.51 -10.60 -0.43
CA THR A 42 3.38 -9.76 -0.85
C THR A 42 2.11 -10.58 -0.98
N ALA A 43 2.19 -11.74 -1.62
CA ALA A 43 1.04 -12.64 -1.76
C ALA A 43 0.54 -13.13 -0.39
N ASP A 44 1.45 -13.43 0.53
CA ASP A 44 1.09 -13.83 1.89
C ASP A 44 0.37 -12.71 2.64
N ILE A 45 0.83 -11.47 2.51
CA ILE A 45 0.19 -10.29 3.11
C ILE A 45 -1.23 -10.15 2.58
N GLU A 46 -1.41 -10.26 1.27
CA GLU A 46 -2.72 -10.10 0.65
C GLU A 46 -3.68 -11.22 1.04
N THR A 47 -3.17 -12.44 1.16
CA THR A 47 -3.95 -13.59 1.64
C THR A 47 -4.43 -13.36 3.08
N PHE A 48 -3.53 -12.94 3.95
CA PHE A 48 -3.88 -12.60 5.33
C PHE A 48 -4.95 -11.52 5.38
N ALA A 49 -4.78 -10.45 4.60
CA ALA A 49 -5.75 -9.36 4.56
C ALA A 49 -7.14 -9.83 4.16
N ARG A 50 -7.24 -10.68 3.12
CA ARG A 50 -8.52 -11.24 2.67
C ARG A 50 -9.15 -12.14 3.72
N GLU A 51 -8.35 -12.96 4.39
CA GLU A 51 -8.84 -13.85 5.46
C GLU A 51 -9.41 -13.05 6.64
N GLU A 52 -8.85 -11.86 6.90
CA GLU A 52 -9.34 -10.95 7.94
C GLU A 52 -10.48 -10.05 7.46
N GLY A 53 -10.95 -10.24 6.24
CA GLY A 53 -12.06 -9.45 5.69
C GLY A 53 -11.67 -8.05 5.23
N LEU A 54 -10.39 -7.80 5.02
CA LEU A 54 -9.91 -6.51 4.55
C LEU A 54 -9.94 -6.41 3.03
N THR A 55 -10.07 -5.21 2.50
CA THR A 55 -9.98 -4.94 1.07
C THR A 55 -8.54 -4.59 0.71
N CYS A 56 -7.99 -5.31 -0.27
CA CYS A 56 -6.67 -4.98 -0.84
C CYS A 56 -6.86 -3.96 -1.95
N LEU A 57 -6.29 -2.76 -1.79
CA LEU A 57 -6.44 -1.67 -2.76
C LEU A 57 -5.49 -1.82 -3.95
N GLY A 58 -4.32 -2.38 -3.75
CA GLY A 58 -3.35 -2.55 -4.83
C GLY A 58 -1.92 -2.65 -4.33
N ARG A 59 -1.00 -2.59 -5.28
CA ARG A 59 0.43 -2.76 -5.08
C ARG A 59 1.17 -1.57 -5.66
N ILE A 60 2.21 -1.10 -4.96
CA ILE A 60 3.09 -0.02 -5.42
C ILE A 60 4.47 -0.61 -5.66
N PRO A 61 5.03 -0.53 -6.88
CA PRO A 61 6.36 -1.06 -7.15
C PRO A 61 7.45 -0.22 -6.48
N PHE A 62 8.58 -0.85 -6.18
CA PHE A 62 9.78 -0.11 -5.82
C PHE A 62 10.19 0.80 -6.98
N ASP A 63 10.41 2.08 -6.69
CA ASP A 63 10.74 3.06 -7.72
C ASP A 63 11.72 4.09 -7.17
N PRO A 64 12.94 4.17 -7.73
CA PRO A 64 13.92 5.18 -7.31
C PRO A 64 13.43 6.63 -7.49
N ALA A 65 12.41 6.86 -8.30
CA ALA A 65 11.85 8.19 -8.51
C ALA A 65 11.32 8.81 -7.22
N PHE A 66 10.90 8.01 -6.22
CA PHE A 66 10.53 8.54 -4.92
C PHE A 66 11.69 9.25 -4.23
N THR A 67 12.87 8.64 -4.25
CA THR A 67 14.08 9.23 -3.64
C THR A 67 14.48 10.49 -4.40
N GLU A 68 14.44 10.47 -5.72
CA GLU A 68 14.77 11.62 -6.55
C GLU A 68 13.80 12.78 -6.25
N ALA A 69 12.51 12.52 -6.18
CA ALA A 69 11.51 13.52 -5.85
C ALA A 69 11.73 14.11 -4.45
N MET A 70 12.01 13.23 -3.47
CA MET A 70 12.24 13.65 -2.09
C MET A 70 13.46 14.59 -1.98
N VAL A 71 14.53 14.29 -2.69
CA VAL A 71 15.74 15.14 -2.71
C VAL A 71 15.42 16.52 -3.26
N GLN A 72 14.52 16.62 -4.23
CA GLN A 72 14.09 17.88 -4.84
C GLN A 72 12.95 18.57 -4.06
N GLY A 73 12.47 17.96 -2.99
CA GLY A 73 11.33 18.48 -2.23
C GLY A 73 10.01 18.44 -2.99
N GLN A 74 9.84 17.45 -3.86
CA GLN A 74 8.67 17.29 -4.71
C GLN A 74 7.96 15.95 -4.46
N THR A 75 6.69 15.87 -4.86
CA THR A 75 6.00 14.57 -4.95
C THR A 75 6.48 13.84 -6.21
N ILE A 76 6.23 12.53 -6.27
CA ILE A 76 6.57 11.73 -7.45
C ILE A 76 5.82 12.25 -8.70
N PHE A 77 4.62 12.81 -8.54
CA PHE A 77 3.82 13.34 -9.66
C PHE A 77 4.39 14.66 -10.19
N GLU A 78 4.99 15.48 -9.33
CA GLU A 78 5.65 16.71 -9.73
C GLU A 78 6.99 16.45 -10.40
N SER A 79 7.73 15.45 -9.90
CA SER A 79 9.10 15.16 -10.34
C SER A 79 9.13 14.30 -11.61
N ASN A 80 8.29 13.25 -11.70
CA ASN A 80 8.36 12.26 -12.78
C ASN A 80 6.99 11.61 -13.00
N SER A 81 6.25 12.14 -13.98
CA SER A 81 4.93 11.62 -14.35
C SER A 81 4.99 10.25 -15.04
N ASN A 82 6.17 9.82 -15.50
CA ASN A 82 6.38 8.54 -16.19
C ASN A 82 6.92 7.45 -15.27
N SER A 83 6.92 7.67 -13.96
CA SER A 83 7.38 6.67 -13.00
C SER A 83 6.48 5.44 -12.99
N ARG A 84 7.04 4.28 -12.63
CA ARG A 84 6.26 3.04 -12.48
C ARG A 84 5.25 3.13 -11.33
N ALA A 85 5.62 3.85 -10.29
CA ALA A 85 4.79 3.98 -9.10
C ALA A 85 3.61 4.93 -9.29
N GLY A 86 3.73 5.94 -10.14
CA GLY A 86 2.69 6.95 -10.37
C GLY A 86 1.34 6.34 -10.76
N PRO A 87 1.28 5.53 -11.84
CA PRO A 87 0.04 4.86 -12.24
C PRO A 87 -0.53 3.94 -11.16
N ALA A 88 0.34 3.23 -10.41
CA ALA A 88 -0.09 2.35 -9.33
C ALA A 88 -0.79 3.13 -8.21
N ILE A 89 -0.23 4.27 -7.82
CA ILE A 89 -0.82 5.14 -6.79
C ILE A 89 -2.15 5.73 -7.27
N LYS A 90 -2.23 6.16 -8.52
CA LYS A 90 -3.49 6.66 -9.10
C LYS A 90 -4.57 5.58 -9.08
N HIS A 91 -4.21 4.35 -9.41
CA HIS A 91 -5.15 3.23 -9.37
C HIS A 91 -5.65 2.96 -7.95
N ILE A 92 -4.76 2.99 -6.97
CA ILE A 92 -5.11 2.86 -5.55
C ILE A 92 -6.05 3.98 -5.13
N TRP A 93 -5.75 5.22 -5.53
CA TRP A 93 -6.62 6.36 -5.22
C TRP A 93 -8.02 6.19 -5.82
N GLN A 94 -8.13 5.72 -7.05
CA GLN A 94 -9.43 5.47 -7.69
C GLN A 94 -10.23 4.43 -6.93
N ARG A 95 -9.59 3.33 -6.52
CA ARG A 95 -10.25 2.27 -5.75
C ARG A 95 -10.65 2.76 -4.36
N LEU A 96 -9.78 3.51 -3.69
CA LEU A 96 -10.08 4.10 -2.39
C LEU A 96 -11.25 5.07 -2.48
N SER A 97 -11.27 5.93 -3.49
CA SER A 97 -12.35 6.90 -3.71
C SER A 97 -13.68 6.18 -3.93
N PHE A 98 -13.69 5.10 -4.68
CA PHE A 98 -14.88 4.28 -4.89
C PHE A 98 -15.37 3.67 -3.57
N GLN A 99 -14.48 3.09 -2.77
CA GLN A 99 -14.81 2.47 -1.48
C GLN A 99 -15.40 3.48 -0.50
N LEU A 100 -14.89 4.71 -0.50
CA LEU A 100 -15.34 5.77 0.39
C LEU A 100 -16.46 6.63 -0.21
N ALA A 101 -16.89 6.36 -1.44
CA ALA A 101 -17.89 7.12 -2.16
C ALA A 101 -17.54 8.61 -2.30
N LEU A 102 -16.26 8.88 -2.56
CA LEU A 102 -15.76 10.25 -2.75
C LEU A 102 -16.01 10.76 -4.16
#